data_50b334d80b18efe9489a52ef74c36dfb
#
_entry.id   50b334d80b18efe9489a52ef74c36dfb
#
_cell.length_a   1.000
_cell.length_b   1.000
_cell.length_c   1.000
_cell.angle_alpha   90.00
_cell.angle_beta   90.00
_cell.angle_gamma   90.00
#
_symmetry.space_group_name_H-M   'P 1'
#
loop_
_entity.id
_entity.type
_entity.pdbx_description
1 polymer ?
#
loop_
_entity_poly.entity_id
_entity_poly.type
_entity_poly.pdbx_seq_one_letter_code
_entity_poly.pdbx_strand_id
1 'polypeptide(L)'
;PDPSVETVMKGAAVMEEFNPDWIVAMGGGSPIDAAKAMWIKYEYPDITFEDMCKVFGIPKLRKKAHFCAIPSTSGTATEVTAFSIITDYDKGIKYPIADFEITPDVAIVDPDLAETMPVKLVAHTGMDAMTHAIEAYVSTANCNYTDPLAIHAIEMIQANLVKSYSGDMSCRDDMHDAQCLAGMAFSNALLGIVHSMAHKTGAAFVDQGGHIIHGAANAMY
;
A
#
# COMPACT_ATOMS: atom_id res chain seq x y z
N PRO A 1 8.78 -4.89 9.17
CA PRO A 1 9.72 -5.18 8.09
C PRO A 1 8.94 -5.40 6.80
N ASP A 2 9.52 -4.97 5.71
CA ASP A 2 8.90 -5.12 4.39
C ASP A 2 8.75 -6.61 4.02
N PRO A 3 7.70 -7.02 3.30
CA PRO A 3 7.49 -8.42 2.96
C PRO A 3 8.57 -8.91 1.98
N SER A 4 9.11 -10.11 2.28
CA SER A 4 10.13 -10.74 1.43
C SER A 4 9.53 -11.66 0.37
N VAL A 5 10.28 -11.89 -0.71
CA VAL A 5 9.94 -12.90 -1.73
C VAL A 5 9.74 -14.28 -1.07
N GLU A 6 10.62 -14.64 -0.11
CA GLU A 6 10.52 -15.90 0.64
C GLU A 6 9.20 -16.03 1.41
N THR A 7 8.78 -14.95 2.08
CA THR A 7 7.49 -14.91 2.81
C THR A 7 6.33 -15.14 1.86
N VAL A 8 6.35 -14.51 0.68
CA VAL A 8 5.33 -14.68 -0.35
C VAL A 8 5.24 -16.13 -0.81
N MET A 9 6.38 -16.76 -1.13
CA MET A 9 6.41 -18.15 -1.58
C MET A 9 5.91 -19.14 -0.52
N LYS A 10 6.29 -18.93 0.75
CA LYS A 10 5.79 -19.74 1.88
C LYS A 10 4.29 -19.60 2.08
N GLY A 11 3.77 -18.38 2.05
CA GLY A 11 2.34 -18.13 2.21
C GLY A 11 1.51 -18.70 1.07
N ALA A 12 1.98 -18.59 -0.16
CA ALA A 12 1.31 -19.19 -1.31
C ALA A 12 1.25 -20.72 -1.21
N ALA A 13 2.30 -21.37 -0.73
CA ALA A 13 2.30 -22.83 -0.52
C ALA A 13 1.26 -23.26 0.54
N VAL A 14 1.10 -22.48 1.62
CA VAL A 14 0.04 -22.73 2.61
C VAL A 14 -1.35 -22.54 2.00
N MET A 15 -1.52 -21.54 1.14
CA MET A 15 -2.80 -21.32 0.43
C MET A 15 -3.10 -22.47 -0.54
N GLU A 16 -2.10 -23.05 -1.22
CA GLU A 16 -2.28 -24.23 -2.07
C GLU A 16 -2.78 -25.44 -1.30
N GLU A 17 -2.22 -25.68 -0.11
CA GLU A 17 -2.64 -26.79 0.76
C GLU A 17 -4.07 -26.56 1.32
N PHE A 18 -4.37 -25.34 1.77
CA PHE A 18 -5.66 -24.99 2.37
C PHE A 18 -6.77 -24.81 1.36
N ASN A 19 -6.43 -24.38 0.13
CA ASN A 19 -7.34 -24.12 -0.99
C ASN A 19 -8.49 -23.14 -0.66
N PRO A 20 -8.21 -21.91 -0.20
CA PRO A 20 -9.23 -20.93 0.16
C PRO A 20 -9.97 -20.40 -1.07
N ASP A 21 -11.24 -20.06 -0.90
CA ASP A 21 -12.06 -19.31 -1.87
C ASP A 21 -12.13 -17.80 -1.53
N TRP A 22 -11.70 -17.43 -0.32
CA TRP A 22 -11.48 -16.05 0.12
C TRP A 22 -10.15 -15.89 0.84
N ILE A 23 -9.45 -14.82 0.54
CA ILE A 23 -8.25 -14.37 1.26
C ILE A 23 -8.61 -13.10 2.01
N VAL A 24 -8.49 -13.12 3.33
CA VAL A 24 -8.71 -11.94 4.18
C VAL A 24 -7.35 -11.47 4.71
N ALA A 25 -6.92 -10.31 4.26
CA ALA A 25 -5.66 -9.69 4.68
C ALA A 25 -5.93 -8.52 5.62
N MET A 26 -5.48 -8.63 6.87
CA MET A 26 -5.64 -7.59 7.89
C MET A 26 -4.28 -7.10 8.38
N GLY A 27 -4.09 -5.78 8.42
CA GLY A 27 -2.86 -5.17 8.93
C GLY A 27 -2.51 -3.86 8.24
N GLY A 28 -1.27 -3.42 8.37
CA GLY A 28 -0.75 -2.29 7.60
C GLY A 28 -0.41 -2.67 6.14
N GLY A 29 0.31 -1.81 5.45
CA GLY A 29 0.69 -2.03 4.04
C GLY A 29 1.40 -3.36 3.81
N SER A 30 2.43 -3.67 4.59
CA SER A 30 3.25 -4.87 4.40
C SER A 30 2.50 -6.21 4.45
N PRO A 31 1.61 -6.49 5.43
CA PRO A 31 0.81 -7.72 5.43
C PRO A 31 -0.14 -7.83 4.23
N ILE A 32 -0.78 -6.73 3.84
CA ILE A 32 -1.71 -6.73 2.71
C ILE A 32 -0.95 -6.88 1.38
N ASP A 33 0.19 -6.21 1.22
CA ASP A 33 1.07 -6.36 0.06
C ASP A 33 1.57 -7.81 -0.08
N ALA A 34 2.02 -8.42 1.02
CA ALA A 34 2.41 -9.83 1.02
C ALA A 34 1.25 -10.73 0.57
N ALA A 35 0.06 -10.51 1.11
CA ALA A 35 -1.11 -11.31 0.78
C ALA A 35 -1.54 -11.17 -0.69
N LYS A 36 -1.46 -9.96 -1.27
CA LYS A 36 -1.68 -9.75 -2.71
C LYS A 36 -0.71 -10.56 -3.58
N ALA A 37 0.58 -10.52 -3.22
CA ALA A 37 1.59 -11.30 -3.95
C ALA A 37 1.40 -12.81 -3.75
N MET A 38 1.02 -13.26 -2.55
CA MET A 38 0.65 -14.65 -2.27
C MET A 38 -0.55 -15.09 -3.11
N TRP A 39 -1.57 -14.23 -3.25
CA TRP A 39 -2.75 -14.48 -4.06
C TRP A 39 -2.41 -14.75 -5.53
N ILE A 40 -1.53 -13.94 -6.14
CA ILE A 40 -1.04 -14.16 -7.51
C ILE A 40 -0.42 -15.55 -7.62
N LYS A 41 0.51 -15.86 -6.72
CA LYS A 41 1.25 -17.14 -6.73
C LYS A 41 0.35 -18.35 -6.45
N TYR A 42 -0.67 -18.19 -5.59
CA TYR A 42 -1.67 -19.21 -5.31
C TYR A 42 -2.54 -19.54 -6.53
N GLU A 43 -2.98 -18.51 -7.27
CA GLU A 43 -3.78 -18.71 -8.48
C GLU A 43 -2.96 -19.25 -9.66
N TYR A 44 -1.69 -18.88 -9.73
CA TYR A 44 -0.76 -19.26 -10.79
C TYR A 44 0.56 -19.80 -10.21
N PRO A 45 0.58 -21.08 -9.79
CA PRO A 45 1.75 -21.67 -9.14
C PRO A 45 3.04 -21.64 -9.96
N ASP A 46 2.93 -21.62 -11.28
CA ASP A 46 4.07 -21.62 -12.20
C ASP A 46 4.62 -20.20 -12.49
N ILE A 47 3.90 -19.13 -12.08
CA ILE A 47 4.35 -17.77 -12.33
C ILE A 47 5.64 -17.47 -11.55
N THR A 48 6.64 -16.92 -12.23
CA THR A 48 7.88 -16.52 -11.57
C THR A 48 7.71 -15.15 -10.90
N PHE A 49 8.56 -14.86 -9.91
CA PHE A 49 8.55 -13.52 -9.26
C PHE A 49 8.87 -12.41 -10.29
N GLU A 50 9.76 -12.69 -11.24
CA GLU A 50 10.07 -11.75 -12.32
C GLU A 50 8.87 -11.46 -13.22
N ASP A 51 8.04 -12.48 -13.51
CA ASP A 51 6.80 -12.28 -14.26
C ASP A 51 5.79 -11.44 -13.47
N MET A 52 5.70 -11.64 -12.14
CA MET A 52 4.84 -10.84 -11.28
C MET A 52 5.24 -9.34 -11.27
N CYS A 53 6.53 -9.04 -11.46
CA CYS A 53 7.06 -7.66 -11.50
C CYS A 53 6.86 -6.96 -12.86
N LYS A 54 6.34 -7.65 -13.87
CA LYS A 54 5.99 -7.02 -15.15
C LYS A 54 4.75 -6.17 -14.98
N VAL A 55 4.87 -4.88 -15.28
CA VAL A 55 3.75 -3.93 -15.16
C VAL A 55 2.59 -4.35 -16.06
N PHE A 56 1.40 -4.47 -15.50
CA PHE A 56 0.18 -4.94 -16.16
C PHE A 56 0.34 -6.31 -16.83
N GLY A 57 1.15 -7.19 -16.22
CA GLY A 57 1.44 -8.53 -16.73
C GLY A 57 0.77 -9.68 -15.94
N ILE A 58 -0.02 -9.36 -14.93
CA ILE A 58 -0.68 -10.38 -14.10
C ILE A 58 -1.87 -10.96 -14.88
N PRO A 59 -1.96 -12.29 -15.00
CA PRO A 59 -3.13 -12.93 -15.57
C PRO A 59 -4.38 -12.68 -14.70
N LYS A 60 -5.58 -12.83 -15.29
CA LYS A 60 -6.83 -12.65 -14.55
C LYS A 60 -6.89 -13.49 -13.28
N LEU A 61 -7.01 -12.82 -12.15
CA LEU A 61 -7.24 -13.43 -10.84
C LEU A 61 -8.73 -13.75 -10.62
N ARG A 62 -9.08 -14.18 -9.43
CA ARG A 62 -10.45 -14.56 -9.02
C ARG A 62 -10.95 -15.88 -9.63
N LYS A 63 -10.02 -16.74 -10.01
CA LYS A 63 -10.33 -18.10 -10.47
C LYS A 63 -10.47 -19.08 -9.31
N LYS A 64 -9.63 -18.89 -8.27
CA LYS A 64 -9.63 -19.72 -7.06
C LYS A 64 -10.18 -18.97 -5.87
N ALA A 65 -9.80 -17.69 -5.68
CA ALA A 65 -10.16 -16.91 -4.50
C ALA A 65 -10.46 -15.45 -4.81
N HIS A 66 -11.34 -14.87 -3.99
CA HIS A 66 -11.54 -13.43 -3.86
C HIS A 66 -10.66 -12.84 -2.75
N PHE A 67 -10.52 -11.50 -2.73
CA PHE A 67 -9.63 -10.83 -1.80
C PHE A 67 -10.34 -9.73 -1.02
N CYS A 68 -10.25 -9.80 0.30
CA CYS A 68 -10.71 -8.78 1.23
C CYS A 68 -9.51 -8.18 1.97
N ALA A 69 -9.38 -6.86 1.97
CA ALA A 69 -8.33 -6.14 2.67
C ALA A 69 -8.91 -5.29 3.81
N ILE A 70 -8.26 -5.33 4.98
CA ILE A 70 -8.67 -4.63 6.19
C ILE A 70 -7.45 -3.86 6.73
N PRO A 71 -7.31 -2.55 6.45
CA PRO A 71 -6.15 -1.78 6.89
C PRO A 71 -6.22 -1.48 8.40
N SER A 72 -5.07 -1.60 9.07
CA SER A 72 -4.87 -1.17 10.46
C SER A 72 -3.91 0.02 10.59
N THR A 73 -3.60 0.68 9.47
CA THR A 73 -2.81 1.91 9.42
C THR A 73 -3.46 2.91 8.49
N SER A 74 -3.34 4.20 8.80
CA SER A 74 -3.88 5.28 7.99
C SER A 74 -2.77 5.89 7.14
N GLY A 75 -2.51 5.32 5.94
CA GLY A 75 -1.42 5.85 5.11
C GLY A 75 -1.23 5.18 3.75
N THR A 76 -0.95 3.89 3.70
CA THR A 76 -0.54 3.19 2.47
C THR A 76 -1.67 2.96 1.48
N ALA A 77 -2.91 2.92 1.97
CA ALA A 77 -4.11 2.66 1.18
C ALA A 77 -4.06 1.37 0.32
N THR A 78 -3.25 0.39 0.72
CA THR A 78 -3.09 -0.84 -0.07
C THR A 78 -4.38 -1.64 -0.21
N GLU A 79 -5.38 -1.39 0.64
CA GLU A 79 -6.71 -2.01 0.58
C GLU A 79 -7.52 -1.60 -0.66
N VAL A 80 -7.17 -0.50 -1.33
CA VAL A 80 -7.87 0.00 -2.53
C VAL A 80 -6.95 0.18 -3.73
N THR A 81 -5.69 -0.28 -3.66
CA THR A 81 -4.71 0.01 -4.70
C THR A 81 -4.34 -1.19 -5.55
N ALA A 82 -3.91 -0.90 -6.78
CA ALA A 82 -3.39 -1.84 -7.77
C ALA A 82 -1.89 -2.14 -7.59
N PHE A 83 -1.35 -1.95 -6.38
CA PHE A 83 0.08 -2.07 -6.09
C PHE A 83 0.34 -3.02 -4.93
N SER A 84 1.54 -3.64 -4.95
CA SER A 84 2.13 -4.41 -3.84
C SER A 84 3.65 -4.28 -3.91
N ILE A 85 4.29 -3.94 -2.79
CA ILE A 85 5.74 -3.75 -2.72
C ILE A 85 6.38 -4.93 -2.01
N ILE A 86 7.22 -5.67 -2.73
CA ILE A 86 7.92 -6.85 -2.21
C ILE A 86 9.43 -6.61 -2.24
N THR A 87 10.12 -6.97 -1.18
CA THR A 87 11.56 -6.81 -1.06
C THR A 87 12.30 -8.10 -1.37
N ASP A 88 13.20 -8.04 -2.34
CA ASP A 88 14.22 -9.05 -2.55
C ASP A 88 15.44 -8.68 -1.70
N TYR A 89 15.58 -9.35 -0.54
CA TYR A 89 16.66 -9.06 0.39
C TYR A 89 18.02 -9.53 -0.10
N ASP A 90 18.07 -10.53 -1.00
CA ASP A 90 19.33 -11.02 -1.58
C ASP A 90 19.93 -9.98 -2.53
N LYS A 91 19.08 -9.23 -3.22
CA LYS A 91 19.50 -8.17 -4.14
C LYS A 91 19.46 -6.77 -3.50
N GLY A 92 18.85 -6.61 -2.33
CA GLY A 92 18.63 -5.30 -1.70
C GLY A 92 17.70 -4.40 -2.51
N ILE A 93 16.71 -4.97 -3.21
CA ILE A 93 15.83 -4.22 -4.12
C ILE A 93 14.36 -4.38 -3.70
N LYS A 94 13.64 -3.27 -3.69
CA LYS A 94 12.17 -3.24 -3.58
C LYS A 94 11.55 -3.27 -4.97
N TYR A 95 10.74 -4.28 -5.22
CA TYR A 95 10.03 -4.47 -6.48
C TYR A 95 8.56 -4.09 -6.32
N PRO A 96 8.07 -3.11 -7.08
CA PRO A 96 6.64 -2.87 -7.20
C PRO A 96 6.02 -3.93 -8.13
N ILE A 97 4.99 -4.59 -7.65
CA ILE A 97 4.04 -5.33 -8.47
C ILE A 97 2.91 -4.36 -8.75
N ALA A 98 2.62 -4.08 -10.01
CA ALA A 98 1.65 -3.08 -10.43
C ALA A 98 0.69 -3.67 -11.47
N ASP A 99 -0.54 -3.96 -11.05
CA ASP A 99 -1.59 -4.48 -11.93
C ASP A 99 -2.97 -4.27 -11.29
N PHE A 100 -3.95 -3.87 -12.09
CA PHE A 100 -5.33 -3.70 -11.60
C PHE A 100 -5.96 -5.02 -11.11
N GLU A 101 -5.46 -6.17 -11.55
CA GLU A 101 -5.93 -7.47 -11.10
C GLU A 101 -5.73 -7.69 -9.59
N ILE A 102 -4.72 -7.08 -8.98
CA ILE A 102 -4.45 -7.21 -7.53
C ILE A 102 -5.20 -6.20 -6.67
N THR A 103 -6.04 -5.36 -7.25
CA THR A 103 -6.95 -4.51 -6.46
C THR A 103 -7.91 -5.42 -5.68
N PRO A 104 -8.05 -5.26 -4.36
CA PRO A 104 -8.98 -6.06 -3.56
C PRO A 104 -10.43 -5.98 -4.05
N ASP A 105 -11.19 -7.07 -3.88
CA ASP A 105 -12.64 -7.09 -4.18
C ASP A 105 -13.43 -6.34 -3.12
N VAL A 106 -12.97 -6.40 -1.87
CA VAL A 106 -13.58 -5.75 -0.71
C VAL A 106 -12.50 -5.06 0.11
N ALA A 107 -12.74 -3.81 0.46
CA ALA A 107 -11.99 -3.09 1.47
C ALA A 107 -12.91 -2.81 2.68
N ILE A 108 -12.47 -3.21 3.88
CA ILE A 108 -13.16 -2.87 5.13
C ILE A 108 -12.31 -1.79 5.82
N VAL A 109 -12.74 -0.55 5.68
CA VAL A 109 -12.05 0.62 6.24
C VAL A 109 -12.69 0.94 7.58
N ASP A 110 -12.11 0.39 8.65
CA ASP A 110 -12.61 0.52 10.02
C ASP A 110 -11.59 1.32 10.84
N PRO A 111 -11.89 2.58 11.22
CA PRO A 111 -10.97 3.46 11.94
C PRO A 111 -10.59 2.92 13.33
N ASP A 112 -11.42 2.12 13.97
CA ASP A 112 -11.13 1.51 15.28
C ASP A 112 -9.86 0.65 15.24
N LEU A 113 -9.55 0.04 14.08
CA LEU A 113 -8.35 -0.77 13.87
C LEU A 113 -7.05 0.07 13.79
N ALA A 114 -7.18 1.36 13.51
CA ALA A 114 -6.06 2.31 13.48
C ALA A 114 -5.90 3.11 14.79
N GLU A 115 -6.80 2.93 15.76
CA GLU A 115 -6.82 3.70 17.02
C GLU A 115 -5.51 3.58 17.79
N THR A 116 -4.95 2.39 17.86
CA THR A 116 -3.73 2.08 18.64
C THR A 116 -2.43 2.35 17.91
N MET A 117 -2.45 3.00 16.75
CA MET A 117 -1.23 3.33 16.02
C MET A 117 -0.25 4.14 16.86
N PRO A 118 1.04 3.74 16.91
CA PRO A 118 2.07 4.54 17.57
C PRO A 118 2.18 5.94 16.95
N VAL A 119 2.39 6.97 17.76
CA VAL A 119 2.42 8.38 17.34
C VAL A 119 3.39 8.64 16.17
N LYS A 120 4.58 8.02 16.20
CA LYS A 120 5.53 8.11 15.07
C LYS A 120 4.96 7.54 13.78
N LEU A 121 4.20 6.46 13.87
CA LEU A 121 3.57 5.85 12.71
C LEU A 121 2.47 6.76 12.15
N VAL A 122 1.68 7.39 13.00
CA VAL A 122 0.66 8.39 12.60
C VAL A 122 1.27 9.49 11.74
N ALA A 123 2.42 10.06 12.17
CA ALA A 123 3.11 11.10 11.40
C ALA A 123 3.58 10.60 10.04
N HIS A 124 4.27 9.45 10.02
CA HIS A 124 4.86 8.93 8.78
C HIS A 124 3.80 8.48 7.78
N THR A 125 2.79 7.75 8.24
CA THR A 125 1.73 7.27 7.34
C THR A 125 0.81 8.39 6.89
N GLY A 126 0.54 9.38 7.75
CA GLY A 126 -0.23 10.56 7.37
C GLY A 126 0.47 11.43 6.32
N MET A 127 1.80 11.59 6.43
CA MET A 127 2.59 12.28 5.38
C MET A 127 2.68 11.47 4.10
N ASP A 128 2.70 10.14 4.19
CA ASP A 128 2.62 9.25 3.03
C ASP A 128 1.30 9.45 2.29
N ALA A 129 0.17 9.42 3.01
CA ALA A 129 -1.15 9.68 2.45
C ALA A 129 -1.26 11.09 1.82
N MET A 130 -0.67 12.11 2.45
CA MET A 130 -0.60 13.47 1.89
C MET A 130 0.15 13.47 0.55
N THR A 131 1.29 12.79 0.50
CA THR A 131 2.10 12.71 -0.73
C THR A 131 1.36 11.93 -1.82
N HIS A 132 0.69 10.83 -1.47
CA HIS A 132 -0.18 10.09 -2.40
C HIS A 132 -1.21 11.01 -3.06
N ALA A 133 -1.93 11.80 -2.26
CA ALA A 133 -2.96 12.69 -2.76
C ALA A 133 -2.38 13.82 -3.64
N ILE A 134 -1.28 14.45 -3.21
CA ILE A 134 -0.62 15.52 -3.98
C ILE A 134 -0.09 14.96 -5.31
N GLU A 135 0.63 13.83 -5.29
CA GLU A 135 1.18 13.26 -6.52
C GLU A 135 0.08 12.78 -7.47
N ALA A 136 -1.01 12.22 -6.96
CA ALA A 136 -2.18 11.87 -7.77
C ALA A 136 -2.78 13.10 -8.47
N TYR A 137 -2.91 14.22 -7.75
CA TYR A 137 -3.47 15.45 -8.29
C TYR A 137 -2.60 16.09 -9.38
N VAL A 138 -1.26 16.08 -9.21
CA VAL A 138 -0.33 16.65 -10.21
C VAL A 138 0.12 15.65 -11.27
N SER A 139 -0.35 14.43 -11.20
CA SER A 139 0.00 13.38 -12.18
C SER A 139 -0.47 13.74 -13.59
N THR A 140 0.30 13.34 -14.60
CA THR A 140 -0.13 13.45 -16.01
C THR A 140 -1.28 12.50 -16.37
N ALA A 141 -1.59 11.53 -15.50
CA ALA A 141 -2.71 10.60 -15.63
C ALA A 141 -3.93 10.99 -14.78
N ASN A 142 -3.92 12.18 -14.16
CA ASN A 142 -5.04 12.69 -13.40
C ASN A 142 -6.30 12.90 -14.29
N CYS A 143 -7.45 12.90 -13.68
CA CYS A 143 -8.71 13.11 -14.38
C CYS A 143 -9.82 13.60 -13.45
N ASN A 144 -10.97 13.94 -14.03
CA ASN A 144 -12.13 14.44 -13.27
C ASN A 144 -12.67 13.47 -12.19
N TYR A 145 -12.26 12.22 -12.20
CA TYR A 145 -12.62 11.23 -11.16
C TYR A 145 -11.58 11.17 -10.05
N THR A 146 -10.30 11.36 -10.35
CA THR A 146 -9.19 11.28 -9.37
C THR A 146 -8.98 12.59 -8.64
N ASP A 147 -9.13 13.73 -9.33
CA ASP A 147 -8.87 15.05 -8.76
C ASP A 147 -9.75 15.39 -7.55
N PRO A 148 -11.07 15.17 -7.55
CA PRO A 148 -11.90 15.43 -6.38
C PRO A 148 -11.53 14.57 -5.17
N LEU A 149 -11.13 13.31 -5.39
CA LEU A 149 -10.69 12.42 -4.33
C LEU A 149 -9.37 12.91 -3.73
N ALA A 150 -8.41 13.29 -4.59
CA ALA A 150 -7.11 13.78 -4.17
C ALA A 150 -7.23 15.10 -3.40
N ILE A 151 -8.01 16.08 -3.90
CA ILE A 151 -8.21 17.36 -3.23
C ILE A 151 -8.86 17.14 -1.86
N HIS A 152 -9.93 16.34 -1.81
CA HIS A 152 -10.64 16.10 -0.57
C HIS A 152 -9.73 15.38 0.47
N ALA A 153 -8.93 14.42 0.04
CA ALA A 153 -7.93 13.78 0.91
C ALA A 153 -6.92 14.79 1.45
N ILE A 154 -6.39 15.71 0.62
CA ILE A 154 -5.47 16.77 1.04
C ILE A 154 -6.11 17.65 2.12
N GLU A 155 -7.34 18.11 1.91
CA GLU A 155 -8.07 18.96 2.87
C GLU A 155 -8.28 18.23 4.21
N MET A 156 -8.72 16.98 4.18
CA MET A 156 -8.92 16.17 5.39
C MET A 156 -7.60 15.95 6.16
N ILE A 157 -6.52 15.56 5.47
CA ILE A 157 -5.22 15.34 6.09
C ILE A 157 -4.65 16.65 6.68
N GLN A 158 -4.75 17.75 5.95
CA GLN A 158 -4.31 19.06 6.43
C GLN A 158 -5.05 19.51 7.70
N ALA A 159 -6.34 19.24 7.77
CA ALA A 159 -7.16 19.60 8.94
C ALA A 159 -6.88 18.74 10.18
N ASN A 160 -6.50 17.47 9.98
CA ASN A 160 -6.55 16.44 11.02
C ASN A 160 -5.18 15.86 11.42
N LEU A 161 -4.17 15.81 10.53
CA LEU A 161 -2.91 15.10 10.80
C LEU A 161 -2.19 15.60 12.07
N VAL A 162 -2.04 16.91 12.24
CA VAL A 162 -1.33 17.48 13.41
C VAL A 162 -2.10 17.19 14.71
N LYS A 163 -3.42 17.26 14.68
CA LYS A 163 -4.28 16.95 15.83
C LYS A 163 -4.18 15.46 16.18
N SER A 164 -4.31 14.58 15.18
CA SER A 164 -4.18 13.13 15.34
C SER A 164 -2.81 12.76 15.90
N TYR A 165 -1.73 13.37 15.40
CA TYR A 165 -0.37 13.22 15.94
C TYR A 165 -0.27 13.67 17.40
N SER A 166 -0.97 14.74 17.77
CA SER A 166 -0.98 15.28 19.14
C SER A 166 -1.87 14.48 20.11
N GLY A 167 -2.50 13.42 19.64
CA GLY A 167 -3.29 12.51 20.48
C GLY A 167 -4.80 12.79 20.48
N ASP A 168 -5.29 13.64 19.59
CA ASP A 168 -6.72 13.85 19.41
C ASP A 168 -7.31 12.66 18.62
N MET A 169 -7.95 11.76 19.35
CA MET A 169 -8.53 10.54 18.77
C MET A 169 -9.74 10.80 17.88
N SER A 170 -10.43 11.95 18.06
CA SER A 170 -11.59 12.32 17.22
C SER A 170 -11.23 12.56 15.76
N CYS A 171 -9.92 12.70 15.44
CA CYS A 171 -9.42 12.89 14.09
C CYS A 171 -9.01 11.58 13.40
N ARG A 172 -9.11 10.43 14.07
CA ARG A 172 -8.65 9.14 13.51
C ARG A 172 -9.53 8.65 12.36
N ASP A 173 -10.83 8.83 12.48
CA ASP A 173 -11.80 8.47 11.44
C ASP A 173 -11.49 9.22 10.14
N ASP A 174 -11.39 10.56 10.24
CA ASP A 174 -11.06 11.40 9.09
C ASP A 174 -9.70 11.04 8.46
N MET A 175 -8.69 10.71 9.27
CA MET A 175 -7.38 10.30 8.76
C MET A 175 -7.43 8.93 8.08
N HIS A 176 -8.27 8.02 8.57
CA HIS A 176 -8.43 6.68 7.99
C HIS A 176 -9.19 6.74 6.67
N ASP A 177 -10.23 7.56 6.60
CA ASP A 177 -10.96 7.82 5.37
C ASP A 177 -10.10 8.57 4.33
N ALA A 178 -9.38 9.61 4.77
CA ALA A 178 -8.53 10.41 3.89
C ALA A 178 -7.44 9.58 3.19
N GLN A 179 -6.80 8.64 3.89
CA GLN A 179 -5.81 7.76 3.28
C GLN A 179 -6.44 6.85 2.22
N CYS A 180 -7.65 6.35 2.47
CA CYS A 180 -8.39 5.53 1.50
C CYS A 180 -8.75 6.35 0.24
N LEU A 181 -9.23 7.59 0.41
CA LEU A 181 -9.50 8.52 -0.69
C LEU A 181 -8.24 8.81 -1.52
N ALA A 182 -7.11 9.08 -0.84
CA ALA A 182 -5.81 9.26 -1.50
C ALA A 182 -5.41 8.01 -2.30
N GLY A 183 -5.66 6.83 -1.74
CA GLY A 183 -5.42 5.53 -2.38
C GLY A 183 -6.23 5.33 -3.65
N MET A 184 -7.52 5.61 -3.60
CA MET A 184 -8.40 5.55 -4.77
C MET A 184 -7.95 6.54 -5.86
N ALA A 185 -7.49 7.73 -5.48
CA ALA A 185 -6.95 8.71 -6.41
C ALA A 185 -5.68 8.20 -7.09
N PHE A 186 -4.64 7.86 -6.32
CA PHE A 186 -3.35 7.50 -6.92
C PHE A 186 -3.35 6.12 -7.59
N SER A 187 -4.18 5.19 -7.16
CA SER A 187 -4.29 3.88 -7.83
C SER A 187 -4.74 4.03 -9.30
N ASN A 188 -5.45 5.10 -9.62
CA ASN A 188 -5.91 5.42 -10.97
C ASN A 188 -5.06 6.50 -11.66
N ALA A 189 -4.58 7.51 -10.95
CA ALA A 189 -3.75 8.59 -11.50
C ALA A 189 -2.26 8.27 -11.52
N LEU A 190 -1.83 7.19 -10.84
CA LEU A 190 -0.45 6.83 -10.60
C LEU A 190 0.28 7.83 -9.67
N LEU A 191 1.56 7.57 -9.42
CA LEU A 191 2.43 8.38 -8.57
C LEU A 191 3.54 9.03 -9.41
N GLY A 192 4.33 9.90 -8.79
CA GLY A 192 5.33 10.69 -9.47
C GLY A 192 6.76 10.50 -8.95
N ILE A 193 7.50 11.60 -8.96
CA ILE A 193 8.95 11.63 -8.70
C ILE A 193 9.24 11.40 -7.22
N VAL A 194 8.43 11.94 -6.31
CA VAL A 194 8.66 11.86 -4.86
C VAL A 194 8.68 10.42 -4.38
N HIS A 195 7.67 9.64 -4.73
CA HIS A 195 7.63 8.21 -4.41
C HIS A 195 8.78 7.43 -5.04
N SER A 196 9.14 7.73 -6.28
CA SER A 196 10.28 7.10 -6.96
C SER A 196 11.59 7.37 -6.23
N MET A 197 11.82 8.60 -5.78
CA MET A 197 12.99 8.99 -4.98
C MET A 197 12.98 8.33 -3.60
N ALA A 198 11.85 8.35 -2.90
CA ALA A 198 11.70 7.74 -1.58
C ALA A 198 11.98 6.23 -1.59
N HIS A 199 11.45 5.49 -2.57
CA HIS A 199 11.75 4.07 -2.73
C HIS A 199 13.22 3.80 -2.99
N LYS A 200 13.87 4.55 -3.89
CA LYS A 200 15.29 4.39 -4.21
C LYS A 200 16.19 4.75 -3.03
N THR A 201 15.90 5.85 -2.33
CA THR A 201 16.64 6.26 -1.15
C THR A 201 16.50 5.24 -0.01
N GLY A 202 15.27 4.79 0.25
CA GLY A 202 15.02 3.76 1.27
C GLY A 202 15.71 2.43 1.01
N ALA A 203 15.91 2.06 -0.27
CA ALA A 203 16.64 0.85 -0.64
C ALA A 203 18.17 1.05 -0.58
N ALA A 204 18.69 2.21 -1.01
CA ALA A 204 20.12 2.44 -1.18
C ALA A 204 20.92 2.48 0.13
N PHE A 205 20.31 2.75 1.27
CA PHE A 205 20.99 2.92 2.56
C PHE A 205 20.73 1.81 3.58
N VAL A 206 20.01 0.75 3.19
CA VAL A 206 19.72 -0.40 4.07
C VAL A 206 21.01 -1.04 4.57
N ASP A 207 22.01 -1.24 3.72
CA ASP A 207 23.29 -1.86 4.06
C ASP A 207 24.17 -1.01 4.99
N GLN A 208 23.87 0.28 5.12
CA GLN A 208 24.60 1.21 5.99
C GLN A 208 23.95 1.36 7.38
N GLY A 209 22.98 0.50 7.71
CA GLY A 209 22.24 0.55 8.98
C GLY A 209 21.21 1.68 9.02
N GLY A 210 20.97 2.37 7.89
CA GLY A 210 19.97 3.42 7.76
C GLY A 210 18.62 2.83 7.35
N HIS A 211 17.68 2.73 8.31
CA HIS A 211 16.28 2.44 7.98
C HIS A 211 15.52 3.74 7.79
N ILE A 212 15.42 4.21 6.53
CA ILE A 212 14.64 5.40 6.19
C ILE A 212 13.18 5.00 6.05
N ILE A 213 12.35 5.52 6.95
CA ILE A 213 10.90 5.25 6.93
C ILE A 213 10.30 5.94 5.71
N HIS A 214 9.50 5.20 4.93
CA HIS A 214 8.97 5.64 3.64
C HIS A 214 8.24 7.00 3.71
N GLY A 215 7.28 7.15 4.63
CA GLY A 215 6.56 8.42 4.78
C GLY A 215 7.43 9.60 5.23
N ALA A 216 8.54 9.34 5.96
CA ALA A 216 9.51 10.40 6.27
C ALA A 216 10.32 10.81 5.03
N ALA A 217 10.69 9.84 4.18
CA ALA A 217 11.36 10.13 2.91
C ALA A 217 10.45 10.97 1.99
N ASN A 218 9.19 10.57 1.85
CA ASN A 218 8.20 11.31 1.07
C ASN A 218 8.03 12.76 1.56
N ALA A 219 8.03 12.97 2.88
CA ALA A 219 7.90 14.31 3.47
C ALA A 219 9.14 15.20 3.28
N MET A 220 10.31 14.64 2.93
CA MET A 220 11.55 15.39 2.71
C MET A 220 11.75 15.80 1.24
N TYR A 221 11.12 15.14 0.30
CA TYR A 221 11.22 15.42 -1.13
C TYR A 221 10.04 16.23 -1.65
#